data_bfac7ac4a7048310fbfb48d35e2b555a
#
_entry.id   bfac7ac4a7048310fbfb48d35e2b555a
#
_cell.length_a   1.000
_cell.length_b   1.000
_cell.length_c   1.000
_cell.angle_alpha   90.00
_cell.angle_beta   90.00
_cell.angle_gamma   90.00
#
_symmetry.space_group_name_H-M   'P 1'
#
loop_
_entity.id
_entity.type
_entity.pdbx_description
1 polymer ?
#
loop_
_entity_poly.entity_id
_entity_poly.type
_entity_poly.pdbx_seq_one_letter_code
_entity_poly.pdbx_strand_id
1 'polypeptide(L)'
;MAEKENCKLFSEFAPNTMQEWIDKVTVDLKGADFNKKLVWRTNEGFNVQPMYRLENMEDLKNLNCLPGEFPFVRGNKKDNNDWYIRQDIVVENVADANKKALDVLNRGVNSLGFVLSGCSDFTKADMEALLKDICLECVEINFVAGCHKSVVLEAFKAVVEERGIAPEKIHGGINIDPLSALTRKGKCCNENPYAVIKANAEKMAAYKNFKTIEVGGYVFNNAGSSIVQELGFSLAAGVEIGRAHV
;
A
#
# COMPACT_ATOMS: atom_id res chain seq x y z
N MET A 1 22.18 -21.63 43.00
CA MET A 1 21.49 -21.03 41.85
C MET A 1 20.40 -22.02 41.46
N ALA A 2 19.14 -21.67 41.61
CA ALA A 2 18.03 -22.56 41.23
C ALA A 2 18.00 -22.64 39.70
N GLU A 3 18.10 -23.86 39.16
CA GLU A 3 17.82 -24.13 37.75
C GLU A 3 16.39 -23.64 37.47
N LYS A 4 16.28 -22.66 36.57
CA LYS A 4 14.98 -22.32 36.02
C LYS A 4 14.52 -23.51 35.18
N GLU A 5 13.63 -24.33 35.74
CA GLU A 5 12.87 -25.29 34.94
C GLU A 5 12.23 -24.53 33.77
N ASN A 6 12.64 -24.89 32.56
CA ASN A 6 12.00 -24.43 31.33
C ASN A 6 10.61 -25.07 31.21
N CYS A 7 9.63 -24.56 31.95
CA CYS A 7 8.25 -24.99 31.83
C CYS A 7 7.78 -24.63 30.41
N LYS A 8 7.49 -25.63 29.60
CA LYS A 8 6.85 -25.44 28.30
C LYS A 8 5.47 -24.81 28.56
N LEU A 9 5.20 -23.69 27.89
CA LEU A 9 3.89 -23.07 27.92
C LEU A 9 2.81 -24.08 27.51
N PHE A 10 1.67 -24.06 28.20
CA PHE A 10 0.51 -24.91 27.92
C PHE A 10 0.75 -26.43 28.11
N SER A 11 1.75 -26.83 28.88
CA SER A 11 2.04 -28.25 29.16
C SER A 11 0.91 -28.98 29.89
N GLU A 12 0.00 -28.25 30.54
CA GLU A 12 -1.20 -28.76 31.20
C GLU A 12 -2.32 -29.16 30.25
N PHE A 13 -2.26 -28.76 28.98
CA PHE A 13 -3.23 -29.11 27.96
C PHE A 13 -2.73 -30.31 27.14
N ALA A 14 -3.54 -31.34 27.03
CA ALA A 14 -3.24 -32.47 26.17
C ALA A 14 -3.22 -32.06 24.69
N PRO A 15 -2.21 -32.48 23.90
CA PRO A 15 -2.19 -32.21 22.48
C PRO A 15 -3.33 -32.93 21.76
N ASN A 16 -4.15 -32.22 21.01
CA ASN A 16 -5.20 -32.80 20.18
C ASN A 16 -4.67 -33.13 18.81
N THR A 17 -5.12 -34.21 18.22
CA THR A 17 -4.82 -34.63 16.84
C THR A 17 -5.67 -33.85 15.83
N MET A 18 -5.23 -33.84 14.54
CA MET A 18 -6.06 -33.28 13.46
C MET A 18 -7.37 -34.06 13.32
N GLN A 19 -7.35 -35.38 13.52
CA GLN A 19 -8.55 -36.21 13.40
C GLN A 19 -9.58 -35.88 14.49
N GLU A 20 -9.17 -35.74 15.74
CA GLU A 20 -10.06 -35.31 16.84
C GLU A 20 -10.71 -33.97 16.56
N TRP A 21 -9.98 -33.03 15.97
CA TRP A 21 -10.53 -31.73 15.58
C TRP A 21 -11.56 -31.90 14.44
N ILE A 22 -11.26 -32.69 13.40
CA ILE A 22 -12.18 -32.97 12.28
C ILE A 22 -13.46 -33.64 12.80
N ASP A 23 -13.35 -34.62 13.70
CA ASP A 23 -14.46 -35.33 14.28
C ASP A 23 -15.38 -34.38 15.05
N LYS A 24 -14.80 -33.49 15.87
CA LYS A 24 -15.54 -32.48 16.61
C LYS A 24 -16.26 -31.51 15.66
N VAL A 25 -15.59 -31.02 14.66
CA VAL A 25 -16.17 -30.10 13.65
C VAL A 25 -17.30 -30.80 12.88
N THR A 26 -17.13 -32.06 12.53
CA THR A 26 -18.16 -32.84 11.82
C THR A 26 -19.45 -32.97 12.68
N VAL A 27 -19.29 -33.17 13.97
CA VAL A 27 -20.44 -33.18 14.92
C VAL A 27 -21.10 -31.81 14.94
N ASP A 28 -20.33 -30.75 15.04
CA ASP A 28 -20.83 -29.35 15.13
C ASP A 28 -21.53 -28.91 13.83
N LEU A 29 -21.14 -29.46 12.71
CA LEU A 29 -21.77 -29.23 11.40
C LEU A 29 -23.15 -29.93 11.24
N LYS A 30 -23.52 -30.81 12.18
CA LYS A 30 -24.84 -31.49 12.21
C LYS A 30 -25.18 -32.20 10.89
N GLY A 31 -24.20 -32.89 10.30
CA GLY A 31 -24.35 -33.64 9.05
C GLY A 31 -24.13 -32.83 7.77
N ALA A 32 -23.79 -31.54 7.86
CA ALA A 32 -23.40 -30.78 6.69
C ALA A 32 -22.00 -31.18 6.22
N ASP A 33 -21.79 -31.18 4.89
CA ASP A 33 -20.51 -31.54 4.26
C ASP A 33 -19.40 -30.53 4.64
N PHE A 34 -18.30 -31.06 5.19
CA PHE A 34 -17.15 -30.29 5.64
C PHE A 34 -16.52 -29.44 4.51
N ASN A 35 -16.29 -30.07 3.36
CA ASN A 35 -15.62 -29.40 2.24
C ASN A 35 -16.48 -28.28 1.63
N LYS A 36 -17.80 -28.47 1.61
CA LYS A 36 -18.72 -27.44 1.11
C LYS A 36 -18.87 -26.23 2.05
N LYS A 37 -18.72 -26.46 3.35
CA LYS A 37 -19.00 -25.42 4.36
C LYS A 37 -17.75 -24.68 4.82
N LEU A 38 -16.62 -25.33 4.92
CA LEU A 38 -15.43 -24.80 5.57
C LEU A 38 -14.21 -24.66 4.63
N VAL A 39 -14.15 -25.42 3.55
CA VAL A 39 -13.02 -25.32 2.62
C VAL A 39 -13.30 -24.24 1.57
N TRP A 40 -12.47 -23.20 1.56
CA TRP A 40 -12.57 -22.15 0.56
C TRP A 40 -11.88 -22.59 -0.74
N ARG A 41 -12.67 -22.65 -1.81
CA ARG A 41 -12.15 -22.90 -3.17
C ARG A 41 -11.82 -21.56 -3.79
N THR A 42 -10.54 -21.32 -4.03
CA THR A 42 -10.07 -20.08 -4.62
C THR A 42 -10.30 -20.04 -6.13
N ASN A 43 -10.37 -18.84 -6.71
CA ASN A 43 -10.44 -18.65 -8.15
C ASN A 43 -9.12 -19.06 -8.86
N GLU A 44 -8.03 -19.15 -8.11
CA GLU A 44 -6.70 -19.56 -8.57
C GLU A 44 -6.53 -21.09 -8.71
N GLY A 45 -7.55 -21.86 -8.32
CA GLY A 45 -7.58 -23.32 -8.51
C GLY A 45 -6.99 -24.14 -7.37
N PHE A 46 -6.75 -23.55 -6.20
CA PHE A 46 -6.37 -24.27 -4.98
C PHE A 46 -7.40 -24.10 -3.87
N ASN A 47 -7.36 -24.99 -2.89
CA ASN A 47 -8.27 -24.98 -1.75
C ASN A 47 -7.55 -24.48 -0.51
N VAL A 48 -8.18 -23.57 0.23
CA VAL A 48 -7.73 -23.14 1.56
C VAL A 48 -8.51 -23.89 2.64
N GLN A 49 -7.75 -24.58 3.51
CA GLN A 49 -8.33 -25.32 4.63
C GLN A 49 -8.68 -24.37 5.76
N PRO A 50 -9.69 -24.68 6.59
CA PRO A 50 -10.08 -23.85 7.73
C PRO A 50 -9.03 -23.85 8.85
N MET A 51 -8.14 -24.81 8.90
CA MET A 51 -7.04 -24.92 9.84
C MET A 51 -5.84 -25.61 9.24
N TYR A 52 -4.65 -25.12 9.58
CA TYR A 52 -3.35 -25.72 9.26
C TYR A 52 -2.58 -26.00 10.55
N ARG A 53 -1.77 -27.07 10.53
CA ARG A 53 -0.92 -27.51 11.62
C ARG A 53 0.51 -27.70 11.17
N LEU A 54 1.41 -28.03 12.10
CA LEU A 54 2.84 -28.21 11.80
C LEU A 54 3.10 -29.26 10.71
N GLU A 55 2.33 -30.35 10.72
CA GLU A 55 2.39 -31.42 9.72
C GLU A 55 2.11 -30.92 8.28
N ASN A 56 1.33 -29.87 8.11
CA ASN A 56 1.07 -29.26 6.81
C ASN A 56 2.24 -28.39 6.31
N MET A 57 3.25 -28.18 7.13
CA MET A 57 4.41 -27.35 6.81
C MET A 57 5.65 -28.15 6.44
N GLU A 58 5.62 -29.49 6.55
CA GLU A 58 6.78 -30.38 6.36
C GLU A 58 7.40 -30.24 4.96
N ASP A 59 6.57 -29.99 3.93
CA ASP A 59 7.03 -29.83 2.55
C ASP A 59 7.52 -28.40 2.22
N LEU A 60 7.41 -27.45 3.14
CA LEU A 60 7.81 -26.07 2.91
C LEU A 60 9.33 -25.89 3.07
N LYS A 61 10.00 -25.57 1.96
CA LYS A 61 11.47 -25.46 1.91
C LYS A 61 12.04 -24.22 2.61
N ASN A 62 11.21 -23.20 2.88
CA ASN A 62 11.67 -21.88 3.31
C ASN A 62 11.34 -21.54 4.77
N LEU A 63 11.07 -22.55 5.62
CA LEU A 63 10.66 -22.34 7.01
C LEU A 63 11.73 -21.68 7.87
N ASN A 64 13.01 -21.93 7.55
CA ASN A 64 14.14 -21.45 8.31
C ASN A 64 14.69 -20.10 7.85
N CYS A 65 14.10 -19.49 6.82
CA CYS A 65 14.51 -18.17 6.36
C CYS A 65 14.16 -17.11 7.41
N LEU A 66 15.12 -16.27 7.76
CA LEU A 66 14.89 -15.13 8.64
C LEU A 66 14.35 -13.93 7.87
N PRO A 67 13.74 -12.95 8.55
CA PRO A 67 13.38 -11.69 7.92
C PRO A 67 14.60 -11.04 7.24
N GLY A 68 14.41 -10.50 6.03
CA GLY A 68 15.50 -9.90 5.24
C GLY A 68 16.40 -10.88 4.50
N GLU A 69 16.16 -12.20 4.61
CA GLU A 69 16.89 -13.23 3.87
C GLU A 69 16.12 -13.72 2.65
N PHE A 70 16.84 -13.99 1.55
CA PHE A 70 16.25 -14.60 0.36
C PHE A 70 15.65 -15.99 0.70
N PRO A 71 14.46 -16.33 0.20
CA PRO A 71 13.61 -15.66 -0.78
C PRO A 71 12.60 -14.64 -0.22
N PHE A 72 12.86 -14.02 0.92
CA PHE A 72 12.09 -12.93 1.54
C PHE A 72 10.66 -13.31 1.94
N VAL A 73 10.40 -14.57 2.23
CA VAL A 73 9.07 -15.07 2.64
C VAL A 73 8.57 -14.49 3.96
N ARG A 74 9.46 -13.92 4.76
CA ARG A 74 9.15 -13.24 6.03
C ARG A 74 9.37 -11.72 5.95
N GLY A 75 9.41 -11.16 4.74
CA GLY A 75 9.63 -9.75 4.49
C GLY A 75 11.10 -9.40 4.24
N ASN A 76 11.32 -8.18 3.77
CA ASN A 76 12.62 -7.67 3.35
C ASN A 76 13.35 -6.84 4.42
N LYS A 77 12.71 -6.59 5.56
CA LYS A 77 13.31 -5.82 6.68
C LYS A 77 13.92 -6.78 7.69
N LYS A 78 15.24 -6.64 7.90
CA LYS A 78 16.00 -7.50 8.80
C LYS A 78 15.94 -7.05 10.26
N ASP A 79 16.11 -5.75 10.49
CA ASP A 79 16.48 -5.22 11.80
C ASP A 79 15.36 -4.43 12.49
N ASN A 80 14.29 -4.09 11.76
CA ASN A 80 13.18 -3.34 12.30
C ASN A 80 11.85 -3.72 11.65
N ASN A 81 10.78 -3.22 12.22
CA ASN A 81 9.42 -3.40 11.71
C ASN A 81 8.73 -2.04 11.47
N ASP A 82 9.50 -1.02 11.11
CA ASP A 82 8.99 0.32 10.86
C ASP A 82 8.18 0.35 9.58
N TRP A 83 6.99 0.89 9.67
CA TRP A 83 6.10 1.18 8.53
C TRP A 83 5.53 2.57 8.68
N TYR A 84 5.06 3.14 7.58
CA TYR A 84 4.32 4.38 7.61
C TYR A 84 2.88 4.15 8.10
N ILE A 85 2.43 5.02 9.00
CA ILE A 85 1.03 5.11 9.41
C ILE A 85 0.43 6.25 8.61
N ARG A 86 -0.33 5.89 7.56
CA ARG A 86 -0.90 6.86 6.62
C ARG A 86 -2.34 7.22 6.96
N GLN A 87 -2.64 8.52 6.88
CA GLN A 87 -3.99 9.05 6.91
C GLN A 87 -4.27 9.85 5.64
N ASP A 88 -5.29 9.44 4.90
CA ASP A 88 -5.80 10.22 3.77
C ASP A 88 -6.80 11.28 4.27
N ILE A 89 -6.67 12.49 3.74
CA ILE A 89 -7.47 13.66 4.09
C ILE A 89 -8.07 14.22 2.80
N VAL A 90 -9.39 14.22 2.70
CA VAL A 90 -10.09 14.87 1.59
C VAL A 90 -10.03 16.39 1.81
N VAL A 91 -9.51 17.11 0.81
CA VAL A 91 -9.36 18.57 0.86
C VAL A 91 -10.58 19.22 0.22
N GLU A 92 -11.60 19.49 1.03
CA GLU A 92 -12.75 20.32 0.66
C GLU A 92 -12.47 21.80 0.99
N ASN A 93 -11.80 22.03 2.12
CA ASN A 93 -11.29 23.32 2.54
C ASN A 93 -9.83 23.16 3.00
N VAL A 94 -8.95 24.02 2.52
CA VAL A 94 -7.51 23.93 2.77
C VAL A 94 -7.16 24.11 4.24
N ALA A 95 -7.79 25.08 4.93
CA ALA A 95 -7.50 25.37 6.33
C ALA A 95 -7.96 24.21 7.25
N ASP A 96 -9.12 23.64 6.99
CA ASP A 96 -9.65 22.50 7.75
C ASP A 96 -8.81 21.25 7.50
N ALA A 97 -8.36 21.02 6.26
CA ALA A 97 -7.48 19.91 5.91
C ALA A 97 -6.11 20.05 6.62
N ASN A 98 -5.52 21.24 6.66
CA ASN A 98 -4.29 21.49 7.41
C ASN A 98 -4.47 21.22 8.91
N LYS A 99 -5.54 21.76 9.52
CA LYS A 99 -5.86 21.50 10.93
C LYS A 99 -6.00 20.01 11.22
N LYS A 100 -6.68 19.27 10.32
CA LYS A 100 -6.82 17.80 10.44
C LYS A 100 -5.48 17.10 10.30
N ALA A 101 -4.62 17.55 9.37
CA ALA A 101 -3.28 17.00 9.19
C ALA A 101 -2.43 17.14 10.45
N LEU A 102 -2.41 18.33 11.05
CA LEU A 102 -1.69 18.60 12.31
C LEU A 102 -2.25 17.76 13.48
N ASP A 103 -3.56 17.59 13.58
CA ASP A 103 -4.18 16.74 14.61
C ASP A 103 -3.74 15.29 14.48
N VAL A 104 -3.79 14.70 13.28
CA VAL A 104 -3.42 13.29 13.10
C VAL A 104 -1.91 13.06 13.25
N LEU A 105 -1.07 14.00 12.83
CA LEU A 105 0.37 13.94 13.06
C LEU A 105 0.70 13.91 14.56
N ASN A 106 0.02 14.73 15.38
CA ASN A 106 0.18 14.72 16.83
C ASN A 106 -0.31 13.41 17.49
N ARG A 107 -1.06 12.58 16.76
CA ARG A 107 -1.56 11.26 17.20
C ARG A 107 -0.71 10.10 16.70
N GLY A 108 0.43 10.36 16.04
CA GLY A 108 1.37 9.32 15.62
C GLY A 108 1.28 8.93 14.15
N VAL A 109 0.49 9.62 13.34
CA VAL A 109 0.55 9.50 11.87
C VAL A 109 1.88 10.08 11.40
N ASN A 110 2.54 9.43 10.44
CA ASN A 110 3.80 9.86 9.84
C ASN A 110 3.80 9.85 8.30
N SER A 111 2.63 9.58 7.71
CA SER A 111 2.38 9.70 6.27
C SER A 111 1.01 10.33 6.03
N LEU A 112 0.98 11.42 5.26
CA LEU A 112 -0.24 12.13 4.90
C LEU A 112 -0.58 11.90 3.43
N GLY A 113 -1.85 11.65 3.13
CA GLY A 113 -2.38 11.62 1.78
C GLY A 113 -3.41 12.73 1.59
N PHE A 114 -3.13 13.72 0.75
CA PHE A 114 -4.08 14.78 0.44
C PHE A 114 -4.87 14.44 -0.83
N VAL A 115 -6.18 14.28 -0.69
CA VAL A 115 -7.09 13.98 -1.81
C VAL A 115 -7.65 15.29 -2.36
N LEU A 116 -7.09 15.72 -3.50
CA LEU A 116 -7.34 17.01 -4.17
C LEU A 116 -8.21 16.86 -5.44
N SER A 117 -8.91 15.75 -5.60
CA SER A 117 -9.65 15.43 -6.85
C SER A 117 -10.79 16.39 -7.17
N GLY A 118 -11.26 17.15 -6.20
CA GLY A 118 -12.29 18.17 -6.36
C GLY A 118 -11.78 19.61 -6.56
N CYS A 119 -10.47 19.84 -6.45
CA CYS A 119 -9.86 21.16 -6.47
C CYS A 119 -9.37 21.54 -7.88
N SER A 120 -10.21 22.21 -8.69
CA SER A 120 -9.86 22.61 -10.06
C SER A 120 -8.81 23.74 -10.11
N ASP A 121 -8.84 24.66 -9.18
CA ASP A 121 -8.07 25.91 -9.18
C ASP A 121 -7.03 25.96 -8.04
N PHE A 122 -6.39 24.82 -7.76
CA PHE A 122 -5.42 24.69 -6.67
C PHE A 122 -4.14 25.48 -6.97
N THR A 123 -3.80 26.42 -6.10
CA THR A 123 -2.69 27.36 -6.28
C THR A 123 -1.50 27.04 -5.38
N LYS A 124 -0.36 27.74 -5.60
CA LYS A 124 0.78 27.69 -4.67
C LYS A 124 0.40 28.18 -3.28
N ALA A 125 -0.42 29.24 -3.17
CA ALA A 125 -0.87 29.75 -1.88
C ALA A 125 -1.71 28.73 -1.11
N ASP A 126 -2.55 27.95 -1.82
CA ASP A 126 -3.30 26.84 -1.22
C ASP A 126 -2.36 25.74 -0.71
N MET A 127 -1.30 25.43 -1.46
CA MET A 127 -0.28 24.47 -1.03
C MET A 127 0.48 24.95 0.21
N GLU A 128 0.85 26.21 0.25
CA GLU A 128 1.49 26.83 1.45
C GLU A 128 0.58 26.75 2.68
N ALA A 129 -0.69 27.06 2.51
CA ALA A 129 -1.68 26.99 3.58
C ALA A 129 -1.95 25.54 4.01
N LEU A 130 -2.03 24.60 3.06
CA LEU A 130 -2.25 23.17 3.32
C LEU A 130 -1.08 22.55 4.12
N LEU A 131 0.14 22.95 3.81
CA LEU A 131 1.36 22.44 4.42
C LEU A 131 1.90 23.29 5.56
N LYS A 132 1.14 24.32 5.99
CA LYS A 132 1.55 25.20 7.07
C LYS A 132 1.85 24.41 8.34
N ASP A 133 2.98 24.70 8.97
CA ASP A 133 3.45 24.10 10.22
C ASP A 133 3.70 22.57 10.17
N ILE A 134 3.71 21.97 8.97
CA ILE A 134 4.07 20.58 8.76
C ILE A 134 5.57 20.47 8.44
N CYS A 135 6.29 19.62 9.19
CA CYS A 135 7.69 19.28 8.94
C CYS A 135 7.80 18.34 7.74
N LEU A 136 8.07 18.86 6.53
CA LEU A 136 8.10 18.08 5.29
C LEU A 136 9.26 17.09 5.23
N GLU A 137 10.32 17.27 6.02
CA GLU A 137 11.45 16.33 6.12
C GLU A 137 11.15 15.16 7.06
N CYS A 138 10.13 15.28 7.91
CA CYS A 138 9.77 14.29 8.94
C CYS A 138 8.56 13.44 8.56
N VAL A 139 7.78 13.88 7.57
CA VAL A 139 6.49 13.29 7.21
C VAL A 139 6.48 12.93 5.73
N GLU A 140 6.03 11.74 5.42
CA GLU A 140 5.77 11.35 4.03
C GLU A 140 4.53 12.07 3.50
N ILE A 141 4.66 12.79 2.37
CA ILE A 141 3.56 13.57 1.77
C ILE A 141 3.13 12.95 0.45
N ASN A 142 1.87 12.58 0.36
CA ASN A 142 1.29 11.97 -0.83
C ASN A 142 0.10 12.79 -1.34
N PHE A 143 -0.07 12.84 -2.68
CA PHE A 143 -1.18 13.54 -3.31
C PHE A 143 -1.99 12.63 -4.22
N VAL A 144 -3.30 12.71 -4.10
CA VAL A 144 -4.29 12.12 -5.03
C VAL A 144 -4.99 13.28 -5.75
N ALA A 145 -4.43 13.70 -6.89
CA ALA A 145 -4.74 14.98 -7.51
C ALA A 145 -5.63 14.87 -8.77
N GLY A 146 -6.22 13.72 -9.04
CA GLY A 146 -7.10 13.54 -10.19
C GLY A 146 -6.46 13.96 -11.52
N CYS A 147 -7.05 14.95 -12.22
CA CYS A 147 -6.52 15.50 -13.47
C CYS A 147 -5.55 16.68 -13.27
N HIS A 148 -5.38 17.18 -12.03
CA HIS A 148 -4.61 18.39 -11.72
C HIS A 148 -3.19 18.12 -11.24
N LYS A 149 -2.66 16.94 -11.54
CA LYS A 149 -1.39 16.41 -10.99
C LYS A 149 -0.19 17.31 -11.26
N SER A 150 -0.06 17.86 -12.45
CA SER A 150 1.07 18.74 -12.80
C SER A 150 1.06 20.05 -12.02
N VAL A 151 -0.13 20.64 -11.85
CA VAL A 151 -0.29 21.90 -11.10
C VAL A 151 0.02 21.70 -9.62
N VAL A 152 -0.50 20.62 -9.03
CA VAL A 152 -0.24 20.24 -7.63
C VAL A 152 1.25 19.98 -7.42
N LEU A 153 1.90 19.30 -8.37
CA LEU A 153 3.32 18.98 -8.30
C LEU A 153 4.19 20.26 -8.38
N GLU A 154 3.84 21.18 -9.27
CA GLU A 154 4.53 22.47 -9.39
C GLU A 154 4.38 23.32 -8.14
N ALA A 155 3.15 23.40 -7.58
CA ALA A 155 2.90 24.10 -6.33
C ALA A 155 3.68 23.51 -5.16
N PHE A 156 3.71 22.17 -5.05
CA PHE A 156 4.47 21.48 -4.01
C PHE A 156 5.97 21.74 -4.13
N LYS A 157 6.53 21.57 -5.33
CA LYS A 157 7.95 21.85 -5.59
C LYS A 157 8.32 23.28 -5.21
N ALA A 158 7.51 24.26 -5.61
CA ALA A 158 7.76 25.67 -5.30
C ALA A 158 7.77 25.92 -3.77
N VAL A 159 6.88 25.29 -3.01
CA VAL A 159 6.87 25.40 -1.54
C VAL A 159 8.11 24.78 -0.89
N VAL A 160 8.54 23.61 -1.39
CA VAL A 160 9.76 22.92 -0.89
C VAL A 160 11.01 23.79 -1.15
N GLU A 161 11.12 24.35 -2.35
CA GLU A 161 12.25 25.21 -2.75
C GLU A 161 12.27 26.51 -1.92
N GLU A 162 11.12 27.14 -1.70
CA GLU A 162 11.03 28.36 -0.88
C GLU A 162 11.37 28.12 0.59
N ARG A 163 11.03 26.95 1.12
CA ARG A 163 11.44 26.54 2.48
C ARG A 163 12.91 26.13 2.57
N GLY A 164 13.66 26.08 1.45
CA GLY A 164 15.05 25.69 1.40
C GLY A 164 15.33 24.25 1.79
N ILE A 165 14.35 23.36 1.60
CA ILE A 165 14.48 21.95 1.96
C ILE A 165 15.19 21.20 0.83
N ALA A 166 16.20 20.40 1.20
CA ALA A 166 16.93 19.58 0.23
C ALA A 166 16.01 18.50 -0.39
N PRO A 167 15.99 18.34 -1.72
CA PRO A 167 15.10 17.42 -2.42
C PRO A 167 15.19 15.97 -1.94
N GLU A 168 16.35 15.52 -1.48
CA GLU A 168 16.61 14.17 -0.98
C GLU A 168 15.88 13.85 0.32
N LYS A 169 15.50 14.88 1.07
CA LYS A 169 14.77 14.75 2.34
C LYS A 169 13.26 14.65 2.18
N ILE A 170 12.76 14.91 0.97
CA ILE A 170 11.33 14.85 0.68
C ILE A 170 10.94 13.43 0.31
N HIS A 171 10.03 12.87 1.09
CA HIS A 171 9.45 11.54 0.90
C HIS A 171 7.98 11.64 0.53
N GLY A 172 7.51 10.74 -0.33
CA GLY A 172 6.09 10.68 -0.71
C GLY A 172 5.86 10.38 -2.18
N GLY A 173 4.76 10.93 -2.70
CA GLY A 173 4.44 10.75 -4.10
C GLY A 173 3.15 11.40 -4.56
N ILE A 174 2.95 11.34 -5.88
CA ILE A 174 1.72 11.73 -6.55
C ILE A 174 1.30 10.62 -7.51
N ASN A 175 0.05 10.20 -7.44
CA ASN A 175 -0.45 9.05 -8.18
C ASN A 175 -0.74 9.38 -9.66
N ILE A 176 0.27 9.42 -10.51
CA ILE A 176 0.09 9.56 -11.95
C ILE A 176 -0.05 8.16 -12.58
N ASP A 177 -1.29 7.75 -12.84
CA ASP A 177 -1.63 6.50 -13.48
C ASP A 177 -2.69 6.73 -14.59
N PRO A 178 -2.26 6.91 -15.84
CA PRO A 178 -3.17 7.15 -16.95
C PRO A 178 -3.97 5.91 -17.35
N LEU A 179 -3.39 4.71 -17.17
CA LEU A 179 -4.04 3.46 -17.56
C LEU A 179 -5.19 3.12 -16.60
N SER A 180 -5.01 3.31 -15.30
CA SER A 180 -6.10 3.22 -14.34
C SER A 180 -7.19 4.26 -14.58
N ALA A 181 -6.81 5.49 -14.98
CA ALA A 181 -7.79 6.52 -15.34
C ALA A 181 -8.59 6.11 -16.58
N LEU A 182 -7.92 5.60 -17.63
CA LEU A 182 -8.55 5.08 -18.83
C LEU A 182 -9.51 3.92 -18.52
N THR A 183 -9.05 2.94 -17.74
CA THR A 183 -9.84 1.76 -17.35
C THR A 183 -11.11 2.15 -16.58
N ARG A 184 -11.00 3.10 -15.64
CA ARG A 184 -12.14 3.50 -14.80
C ARG A 184 -13.13 4.44 -15.48
N LYS A 185 -12.63 5.34 -16.34
CA LYS A 185 -13.41 6.45 -16.89
C LYS A 185 -13.62 6.37 -18.40
N GLY A 186 -13.00 5.39 -19.09
CA GLY A 186 -13.02 5.28 -20.55
C GLY A 186 -12.25 6.38 -21.27
N LYS A 187 -11.57 7.26 -20.54
CA LYS A 187 -10.78 8.37 -21.10
C LYS A 187 -9.63 8.77 -20.17
N CYS A 188 -8.55 9.26 -20.77
CA CYS A 188 -7.47 9.92 -20.04
C CYS A 188 -7.80 11.41 -19.80
N CYS A 189 -7.15 12.00 -18.77
CA CYS A 189 -7.32 13.43 -18.48
C CYS A 189 -6.65 14.34 -19.54
N ASN A 190 -5.64 13.81 -20.24
CA ASN A 190 -4.87 14.52 -21.24
C ASN A 190 -4.84 13.73 -22.55
N GLU A 191 -4.69 14.43 -23.69
CA GLU A 191 -4.58 13.80 -25.01
C GLU A 191 -3.31 12.95 -25.13
N ASN A 192 -2.19 13.43 -24.56
CA ASN A 192 -0.95 12.68 -24.47
C ASN A 192 -0.52 12.48 -23.01
N PRO A 193 -1.05 11.47 -22.31
CA PRO A 193 -0.78 11.23 -20.90
C PRO A 193 0.70 10.85 -20.64
N TYR A 194 1.35 10.21 -21.59
CA TYR A 194 2.76 9.79 -21.43
C TYR A 194 3.72 10.96 -21.48
N ALA A 195 3.50 11.95 -22.34
CA ALA A 195 4.27 13.19 -22.34
C ALA A 195 4.15 13.93 -20.99
N VAL A 196 2.96 13.90 -20.38
CA VAL A 196 2.73 14.49 -19.04
C VAL A 196 3.51 13.74 -17.97
N ILE A 197 3.52 12.40 -18.00
CA ILE A 197 4.32 11.58 -17.10
C ILE A 197 5.80 11.95 -17.22
N LYS A 198 6.33 11.95 -18.45
CA LYS A 198 7.73 12.28 -18.72
C LYS A 198 8.10 13.67 -18.18
N ALA A 199 7.33 14.68 -18.51
CA ALA A 199 7.57 16.06 -18.05
C ALA A 199 7.54 16.17 -16.50
N ASN A 200 6.63 15.49 -15.83
CA ASN A 200 6.55 15.49 -14.36
C ASN A 200 7.71 14.73 -13.72
N ALA A 201 8.14 13.61 -14.31
CA ALA A 201 9.30 12.88 -13.82
C ALA A 201 10.60 13.68 -13.98
N GLU A 202 10.79 14.35 -15.12
CA GLU A 202 11.93 15.24 -15.35
C GLU A 202 11.95 16.41 -14.33
N LYS A 203 10.80 17.05 -14.08
CA LYS A 203 10.68 18.13 -13.08
C LYS A 203 11.09 17.68 -11.67
N MET A 204 10.84 16.42 -11.33
CA MET A 204 11.09 15.86 -10.00
C MET A 204 12.35 14.99 -9.95
N ALA A 205 13.21 15.02 -10.96
CA ALA A 205 14.39 14.16 -11.05
C ALA A 205 15.37 14.29 -9.85
N ALA A 206 15.43 15.47 -9.23
CA ALA A 206 16.20 15.70 -8.01
C ALA A 206 15.59 15.06 -6.76
N TYR A 207 14.28 14.80 -6.76
CA TYR A 207 13.52 14.31 -5.61
C TYR A 207 13.48 12.76 -5.61
N LYS A 208 14.59 12.12 -5.30
CA LYS A 208 14.79 10.67 -5.44
C LYS A 208 13.83 9.82 -4.59
N ASN A 209 13.33 10.38 -3.49
CA ASN A 209 12.43 9.71 -2.56
C ASN A 209 10.95 10.10 -2.78
N PHE A 210 10.65 10.89 -3.82
CA PHE A 210 9.31 11.29 -4.19
C PHE A 210 8.88 10.63 -5.51
N LYS A 211 7.87 9.77 -5.46
CA LYS A 211 7.40 8.98 -6.60
C LYS A 211 6.35 9.74 -7.40
N THR A 212 6.55 9.88 -8.70
CA THR A 212 5.63 10.58 -9.61
C THR A 212 4.75 9.65 -10.44
N ILE A 213 5.04 8.35 -10.42
CA ILE A 213 4.35 7.35 -11.22
C ILE A 213 3.79 6.28 -10.28
N GLU A 214 2.54 5.88 -10.54
CA GLU A 214 1.86 4.79 -9.85
C GLU A 214 1.26 3.84 -10.87
N VAL A 215 1.15 2.57 -10.51
CA VAL A 215 0.37 1.55 -11.21
C VAL A 215 -0.65 0.99 -10.23
N GLY A 216 -1.91 1.35 -10.44
CA GLY A 216 -3.01 1.02 -9.54
C GLY A 216 -3.63 -0.35 -9.81
N GLY A 217 -3.05 -1.44 -9.30
CA GLY A 217 -3.61 -2.79 -9.45
C GLY A 217 -5.03 -2.95 -8.90
N TYR A 218 -5.37 -2.20 -7.86
CA TYR A 218 -6.69 -2.23 -7.23
C TYR A 218 -7.86 -2.01 -8.20
N VAL A 219 -7.64 -1.31 -9.31
CA VAL A 219 -8.67 -1.07 -10.35
C VAL A 219 -9.13 -2.38 -10.96
N PHE A 220 -8.20 -3.30 -11.20
CA PHE A 220 -8.48 -4.63 -11.76
C PHE A 220 -9.11 -5.54 -10.70
N ASN A 221 -8.61 -5.50 -9.47
CA ASN A 221 -9.17 -6.27 -8.35
C ASN A 221 -10.63 -5.89 -8.09
N ASN A 222 -10.92 -4.59 -8.00
CA ASN A 222 -12.28 -4.10 -7.80
C ASN A 222 -13.24 -4.43 -8.96
N ALA A 223 -12.70 -4.69 -10.15
CA ALA A 223 -13.47 -5.16 -11.31
C ALA A 223 -13.69 -6.69 -11.32
N GLY A 224 -13.17 -7.42 -10.33
CA GLY A 224 -13.37 -8.86 -10.18
C GLY A 224 -12.22 -9.73 -10.70
N SER A 225 -11.03 -9.16 -10.91
CA SER A 225 -9.85 -9.95 -11.29
C SER A 225 -9.43 -10.89 -10.16
N SER A 226 -8.94 -12.07 -10.54
CA SER A 226 -8.19 -12.93 -9.62
C SER A 226 -6.84 -12.30 -9.23
N ILE A 227 -6.19 -12.81 -8.19
CA ILE A 227 -4.86 -12.35 -7.75
C ILE A 227 -3.84 -12.40 -8.90
N VAL A 228 -3.85 -13.49 -9.67
CA VAL A 228 -2.94 -13.67 -10.82
C VAL A 228 -3.23 -12.66 -11.93
N GLN A 229 -4.51 -12.39 -12.21
CA GLN A 229 -4.91 -11.40 -13.22
C GLN A 229 -4.56 -9.98 -12.78
N GLU A 230 -4.80 -9.62 -11.51
CA GLU A 230 -4.41 -8.32 -10.96
C GLU A 230 -2.91 -8.09 -11.09
N LEU A 231 -2.10 -9.07 -10.71
CA LEU A 231 -0.65 -9.00 -10.85
C LEU A 231 -0.22 -8.88 -12.32
N GLY A 232 -0.78 -9.69 -13.21
CA GLY A 232 -0.47 -9.68 -14.64
C GLY A 232 -0.81 -8.34 -15.30
N PHE A 233 -2.00 -7.78 -15.04
CA PHE A 233 -2.42 -6.48 -15.55
C PHE A 233 -1.59 -5.34 -14.98
N SER A 234 -1.25 -5.39 -13.69
CA SER A 234 -0.40 -4.37 -13.05
C SER A 234 1.00 -4.35 -13.64
N LEU A 235 1.61 -5.52 -13.85
CA LEU A 235 2.92 -5.64 -14.50
C LEU A 235 2.87 -5.17 -15.95
N ALA A 236 1.85 -5.54 -16.71
CA ALA A 236 1.67 -5.09 -18.10
C ALA A 236 1.51 -3.56 -18.18
N ALA A 237 0.70 -2.98 -17.28
CA ALA A 237 0.54 -1.53 -17.20
C ALA A 237 1.86 -0.83 -16.83
N GLY A 238 2.64 -1.39 -15.91
CA GLY A 238 3.97 -0.88 -15.55
C GLY A 238 4.95 -0.91 -16.71
N VAL A 239 4.97 -1.99 -17.50
CA VAL A 239 5.80 -2.11 -18.71
C VAL A 239 5.39 -1.09 -19.76
N GLU A 240 4.09 -0.90 -19.99
CA GLU A 240 3.59 0.05 -20.98
C GLU A 240 3.95 1.50 -20.62
N ILE A 241 3.76 1.88 -19.34
CA ILE A 241 4.18 3.19 -18.85
C ILE A 241 5.69 3.37 -18.99
N GLY A 242 6.49 2.35 -18.67
CA GLY A 242 7.94 2.38 -18.79
C GLY A 242 8.42 2.54 -20.24
N ARG A 243 7.82 1.83 -21.19
CA ARG A 243 8.13 1.95 -22.63
C ARG A 243 7.85 3.34 -23.20
N ALA A 244 6.78 3.97 -22.74
CA ALA A 244 6.41 5.31 -23.19
C ALA A 244 7.26 6.42 -22.57
N HIS A 245 8.12 6.07 -21.60
CA HIS A 245 9.00 7.00 -20.88
C HIS A 245 10.40 7.10 -21.51
N VAL A 246 10.76 6.11 -22.30
CA VAL A 246 12.00 6.04 -23.07
C VAL A 246 11.78 6.64 -24.45
#